data_8e4c51419d79fc1fee68b00a65c28b93
#
_entry.id   8e4c51419d79fc1fee68b00a65c28b93
#
_cell.length_a   1.000
_cell.length_b   1.000
_cell.length_c   1.000
_cell.angle_alpha   90.00
_cell.angle_beta   90.00
_cell.angle_gamma   90.00
#
_symmetry.space_group_name_H-M   'P 1'
#
loop_
_entity.id
_entity.type
_entity.pdbx_description
1 polymer ?
#
loop_
_entity_poly.entity_id
_entity_poly.type
_entity_poly.pdbx_seq_one_letter_code
_entity_poly.pdbx_strand_id
1 'polypeptide(L)'
;MKTIVFGDIHGRPIWKDIVSQHRDADRFVFLGDYFTSREGISEEDQIINFTDLVSFADFENAITPGRVILLRGNHDMEALGYEWANCCPWFMSDHYHNDLTRQWFLDHTQWVFVDGDIVYSHAGVTTTWMKRNRLTDVNEINGLEPSEKFGFTPCKMSDLHGESNTQPPTWVRPWTLFEDSFGKYTYIVGHTTTLFVRDIKKDILSTEWGQEMYEQFKDKNQVWSCDCLGDGRYIVVEDGVITPCEFIK
;
A
#
# COMPACT_ATOMS: atom_id res chain seq x y z
N MET A 1 -11.76 17.29 -5.24
CA MET A 1 -10.32 17.05 -4.99
C MET A 1 -9.90 15.84 -5.77
N LYS A 2 -8.78 15.95 -6.52
CA LYS A 2 -8.24 14.87 -7.39
C LYS A 2 -6.98 14.27 -6.78
N THR A 3 -7.01 12.99 -6.47
CA THR A 3 -5.88 12.22 -5.92
C THR A 3 -5.47 11.13 -6.90
N ILE A 4 -4.17 11.01 -7.18
CA ILE A 4 -3.60 9.94 -7.99
C ILE A 4 -2.96 8.92 -7.04
N VAL A 5 -3.29 7.64 -7.19
CA VAL A 5 -2.81 6.57 -6.32
C VAL A 5 -1.98 5.57 -7.12
N PHE A 6 -0.77 5.32 -6.64
CA PHE A 6 0.18 4.38 -7.21
C PHE A 6 0.26 3.14 -6.32
N GLY A 7 0.15 1.97 -6.93
CA GLY A 7 0.49 0.70 -6.28
C GLY A 7 1.99 0.56 -6.03
N ASP A 8 2.43 -0.67 -5.87
CA ASP A 8 3.81 -1.02 -5.53
C ASP A 8 4.80 -0.54 -6.59
N ILE A 9 5.84 0.16 -6.16
CA ILE A 9 6.79 0.84 -7.06
C ILE A 9 7.87 -0.12 -7.57
N HIS A 10 8.49 -0.91 -6.69
CA HIS A 10 9.54 -1.89 -7.03
C HIS A 10 10.62 -1.34 -7.98
N GLY A 11 11.08 -0.11 -7.75
CA GLY A 11 12.10 0.57 -8.55
C GLY A 11 11.62 1.12 -9.90
N ARG A 12 10.34 0.95 -10.27
CA ARG A 12 9.80 1.39 -11.57
C ARG A 12 9.70 2.91 -11.66
N PRO A 13 10.26 3.55 -12.71
CA PRO A 13 10.21 5.00 -12.88
C PRO A 13 8.92 5.53 -13.52
N ILE A 14 8.00 4.67 -13.94
CA ILE A 14 6.76 5.03 -14.68
C ILE A 14 5.89 6.04 -13.94
N TRP A 15 5.98 6.11 -12.60
CA TRP A 15 5.28 7.11 -11.81
C TRP A 15 5.60 8.55 -12.24
N LYS A 16 6.83 8.80 -12.73
CA LYS A 16 7.26 10.14 -13.21
C LYS A 16 6.43 10.59 -14.41
N ASP A 17 6.17 9.67 -15.33
CA ASP A 17 5.38 9.92 -16.53
C ASP A 17 3.91 10.17 -16.15
N ILE A 18 3.36 9.36 -15.24
CA ILE A 18 1.98 9.50 -14.75
C ILE A 18 1.81 10.84 -14.00
N VAL A 19 2.73 11.19 -13.11
CA VAL A 19 2.74 12.50 -12.43
C VAL A 19 2.78 13.64 -13.45
N SER A 20 3.57 13.49 -14.51
CA SER A 20 3.66 14.50 -15.57
C SER A 20 2.33 14.74 -16.31
N GLN A 21 1.52 13.69 -16.48
CA GLN A 21 0.17 13.78 -17.07
C GLN A 21 -0.88 14.40 -16.11
N HIS A 22 -0.63 14.30 -14.80
CA HIS A 22 -1.57 14.72 -13.76
C HIS A 22 -1.05 15.88 -12.88
N ARG A 23 -0.37 16.84 -13.48
CA ARG A 23 0.17 18.01 -12.74
C ARG A 23 -0.92 18.86 -12.07
N ASP A 24 -2.15 18.73 -12.54
CA ASP A 24 -3.36 19.33 -11.98
C ASP A 24 -3.93 18.60 -10.76
N ALA A 25 -3.37 17.44 -10.39
CA ALA A 25 -3.83 16.70 -9.22
C ALA A 25 -3.54 17.46 -7.92
N ASP A 26 -4.49 17.40 -7.01
CA ASP A 26 -4.35 17.97 -5.67
C ASP A 26 -3.42 17.12 -4.79
N ARG A 27 -3.38 15.79 -5.03
CA ARG A 27 -2.59 14.84 -4.23
C ARG A 27 -2.08 13.65 -5.03
N PHE A 28 -0.93 13.12 -4.59
CA PHE A 28 -0.32 11.88 -5.04
C PHE A 28 -0.10 10.96 -3.82
N VAL A 29 -0.58 9.72 -3.88
CA VAL A 29 -0.41 8.72 -2.82
C VAL A 29 0.33 7.52 -3.39
N PHE A 30 1.45 7.16 -2.78
CA PHE A 30 2.27 6.00 -3.12
C PHE A 30 2.10 4.94 -2.02
N LEU A 31 1.66 3.75 -2.39
CA LEU A 31 1.27 2.72 -1.42
C LEU A 31 2.44 1.88 -0.86
N GLY A 32 3.68 2.20 -1.22
CA GLY A 32 4.88 1.53 -0.69
C GLY A 32 5.53 0.57 -1.66
N ASP A 33 6.36 -0.32 -1.10
CA ASP A 33 7.20 -1.27 -1.83
C ASP A 33 8.01 -0.58 -2.92
N TYR A 34 8.87 0.37 -2.50
CA TYR A 34 9.74 1.12 -3.41
C TYR A 34 10.90 0.28 -3.92
N PHE A 35 11.30 -0.73 -3.15
CA PHE A 35 12.46 -1.59 -3.36
C PHE A 35 12.06 -3.01 -3.78
N THR A 36 13.07 -3.88 -3.96
CA THR A 36 12.90 -5.31 -4.29
C THR A 36 12.26 -5.54 -5.65
N SER A 37 12.91 -5.02 -6.72
CA SER A 37 12.43 -5.20 -8.08
C SER A 37 12.50 -6.67 -8.53
N ARG A 38 11.41 -7.14 -9.14
CA ARG A 38 11.32 -8.45 -9.80
C ARG A 38 11.64 -8.38 -11.30
N GLU A 39 11.87 -7.17 -11.84
CA GLU A 39 12.10 -6.90 -13.27
C GLU A 39 13.58 -6.70 -13.60
N GLY A 40 14.47 -6.99 -12.66
CA GLY A 40 15.92 -6.87 -12.87
C GLY A 40 16.43 -5.41 -12.83
N ILE A 41 15.66 -4.48 -12.25
CA ILE A 41 16.12 -3.12 -11.97
C ILE A 41 17.19 -3.22 -10.87
N SER A 42 18.36 -2.64 -11.12
CA SER A 42 19.48 -2.70 -10.17
C SER A 42 19.14 -2.01 -8.84
N GLU A 43 19.79 -2.41 -7.76
CA GLU A 43 19.59 -1.78 -6.45
C GLU A 43 19.93 -0.29 -6.50
N GLU A 44 20.99 0.07 -7.21
CA GLU A 44 21.40 1.46 -7.42
C GLU A 44 20.28 2.27 -8.09
N ASP A 45 19.70 1.74 -9.17
CA ASP A 45 18.59 2.40 -9.87
C ASP A 45 17.33 2.51 -8.99
N GLN A 46 17.07 1.53 -8.14
CA GLN A 46 15.96 1.59 -7.18
C GLN A 46 16.18 2.68 -6.14
N ILE A 47 17.42 2.84 -5.62
CA ILE A 47 17.78 3.92 -4.70
C ILE A 47 17.63 5.28 -5.38
N ILE A 48 18.15 5.42 -6.59
CA ILE A 48 18.04 6.66 -7.37
C ILE A 48 16.57 7.01 -7.57
N ASN A 49 15.76 6.03 -8.00
CA ASN A 49 14.33 6.24 -8.22
C ASN A 49 13.60 6.66 -6.94
N PHE A 50 13.90 6.04 -5.80
CA PHE A 50 13.31 6.43 -4.52
C PHE A 50 13.80 7.81 -4.06
N THR A 51 15.08 8.14 -4.26
CA THR A 51 15.65 9.48 -3.97
C THR A 51 14.94 10.57 -4.80
N ASP A 52 14.69 10.30 -6.07
CA ASP A 52 13.91 11.21 -6.94
C ASP A 52 12.47 11.38 -6.43
N LEU A 53 11.85 10.29 -5.96
CA LEU A 53 10.51 10.33 -5.40
C LEU A 53 10.43 11.16 -4.11
N VAL A 54 11.40 10.99 -3.20
CA VAL A 54 11.47 11.81 -1.98
C VAL A 54 11.74 13.27 -2.32
N SER A 55 12.66 13.54 -3.26
CA SER A 55 12.94 14.91 -3.72
C SER A 55 11.69 15.57 -4.31
N PHE A 56 10.90 14.83 -5.07
CA PHE A 56 9.60 15.26 -5.57
C PHE A 56 8.63 15.54 -4.42
N ALA A 57 8.54 14.63 -3.45
CA ALA A 57 7.67 14.79 -2.29
C ALA A 57 8.05 16.02 -1.45
N ASP A 58 9.33 16.21 -1.18
CA ASP A 58 9.83 17.37 -0.42
C ASP A 58 9.50 18.69 -1.13
N PHE A 59 9.76 18.74 -2.45
CA PHE A 59 9.46 19.94 -3.24
C PHE A 59 7.97 20.28 -3.24
N GLU A 60 7.12 19.32 -3.55
CA GLU A 60 5.67 19.54 -3.63
C GLU A 60 5.05 19.84 -2.26
N ASN A 61 5.51 19.14 -1.20
CA ASN A 61 5.02 19.34 0.17
C ASN A 61 5.51 20.66 0.79
N ALA A 62 6.64 21.20 0.34
CA ALA A 62 7.08 22.54 0.74
C ALA A 62 6.15 23.64 0.20
N ILE A 63 5.52 23.42 -0.97
CA ILE A 63 4.57 24.34 -1.59
C ILE A 63 3.16 24.10 -1.04
N THR A 64 2.74 22.83 -1.00
CA THR A 64 1.40 22.42 -0.58
C THR A 64 1.53 21.23 0.38
N PRO A 65 1.52 21.45 1.69
CA PRO A 65 1.67 20.38 2.68
C PRO A 65 0.66 19.24 2.47
N GLY A 66 1.16 18.01 2.45
CA GLY A 66 0.34 16.80 2.25
C GLY A 66 -0.07 16.55 0.79
N ARG A 67 0.57 17.20 -0.18
CA ARG A 67 0.33 16.92 -1.60
C ARG A 67 0.90 15.58 -2.05
N VAL A 68 2.03 15.16 -1.49
CA VAL A 68 2.62 13.86 -1.77
C VAL A 68 2.70 13.05 -0.49
N ILE A 69 2.10 11.87 -0.49
CA ILE A 69 2.05 10.94 0.62
C ILE A 69 2.80 9.67 0.22
N LEU A 70 3.80 9.29 1.03
CA LEU A 70 4.57 8.07 0.84
C LEU A 70 4.22 7.08 1.95
N LEU A 71 3.72 5.90 1.60
CA LEU A 71 3.40 4.84 2.56
C LEU A 71 4.50 3.79 2.60
N ARG A 72 4.52 2.99 3.67
CA ARG A 72 5.51 1.93 3.93
C ARG A 72 4.95 0.57 3.52
N GLY A 73 5.70 -0.16 2.70
CA GLY A 73 5.41 -1.54 2.36
C GLY A 73 6.28 -2.54 3.12
N ASN A 74 6.01 -3.83 2.95
CA ASN A 74 6.78 -4.89 3.61
C ASN A 74 8.18 -5.06 2.99
N HIS A 75 8.32 -4.90 1.67
CA HIS A 75 9.62 -4.95 1.01
C HIS A 75 10.52 -3.76 1.35
N ASP A 76 9.94 -2.62 1.72
CA ASP A 76 10.71 -1.47 2.20
C ASP A 76 11.37 -1.78 3.54
N MET A 77 10.62 -2.40 4.47
CA MET A 77 11.15 -2.80 5.77
C MET A 77 12.23 -3.88 5.64
N GLU A 78 12.04 -4.83 4.73
CA GLU A 78 13.06 -5.84 4.42
C GLU A 78 14.33 -5.18 3.86
N ALA A 79 14.22 -4.30 2.87
CA ALA A 79 15.34 -3.57 2.28
C ALA A 79 16.09 -2.72 3.31
N LEU A 80 15.39 -2.18 4.31
CA LEU A 80 16.00 -1.46 5.44
C LEU A 80 16.62 -2.37 6.51
N GLY A 81 16.58 -3.68 6.32
CA GLY A 81 17.23 -4.67 7.19
C GLY A 81 16.51 -4.91 8.51
N TYR A 82 15.21 -4.77 8.54
CA TYR A 82 14.44 -5.23 9.68
C TYR A 82 14.24 -6.75 9.60
N GLU A 83 14.85 -7.52 10.52
CA GLU A 83 14.81 -8.99 10.52
C GLU A 83 13.37 -9.54 10.54
N TRP A 84 12.45 -8.87 11.22
CA TRP A 84 11.05 -9.24 11.29
C TRP A 84 10.28 -9.05 9.97
N ALA A 85 10.82 -8.27 9.05
CA ALA A 85 10.22 -8.01 7.75
C ALA A 85 10.64 -9.00 6.68
N ASN A 86 11.49 -9.99 7.00
CA ASN A 86 12.01 -10.97 6.04
C ASN A 86 10.87 -11.74 5.35
N CYS A 87 10.53 -11.27 4.16
CA CYS A 87 9.40 -11.72 3.37
C CYS A 87 9.73 -12.93 2.51
N CYS A 88 10.99 -12.99 2.05
CA CYS A 88 11.45 -13.98 1.11
C CYS A 88 12.92 -14.31 1.38
N PRO A 89 13.23 -15.40 2.12
CA PRO A 89 14.61 -15.83 2.39
C PRO A 89 15.45 -16.07 1.13
N TRP A 90 14.80 -16.12 -0.04
CA TRP A 90 15.42 -16.36 -1.34
C TRP A 90 15.85 -15.08 -2.08
N PHE A 91 15.40 -13.91 -1.61
CA PHE A 91 15.77 -12.60 -2.13
C PHE A 91 16.51 -11.80 -1.06
N MET A 92 17.56 -12.39 -0.50
CA MET A 92 18.47 -11.63 0.35
C MET A 92 19.27 -10.70 -0.56
N SER A 93 18.72 -9.51 -0.78
CA SER A 93 19.49 -8.39 -1.29
C SER A 93 20.55 -8.01 -0.26
N ASP A 94 21.74 -7.63 -0.72
CA ASP A 94 22.75 -6.99 0.14
C ASP A 94 22.18 -5.66 0.59
N HIS A 95 21.72 -5.62 1.81
CA HIS A 95 20.85 -4.63 2.43
C HIS A 95 21.44 -3.21 2.41
N TYR A 96 20.62 -2.23 2.16
CA TYR A 96 20.89 -0.79 2.30
C TYR A 96 21.15 -0.39 3.76
N HIS A 97 22.08 -1.07 4.45
CA HIS A 97 22.29 -0.96 5.90
C HIS A 97 23.14 0.22 6.30
N ASN A 98 22.53 1.39 6.31
CA ASN A 98 23.10 2.42 7.15
C ASN A 98 21.94 3.08 7.94
N ASP A 99 22.18 3.34 9.19
CA ASP A 99 21.17 3.90 10.11
C ASP A 99 20.61 5.24 9.61
N LEU A 100 21.40 6.03 8.88
CA LEU A 100 20.93 7.28 8.27
C LEU A 100 19.91 7.03 7.17
N THR A 101 20.10 6.02 6.33
CA THR A 101 19.12 5.66 5.29
C THR A 101 17.81 5.20 5.89
N ARG A 102 17.89 4.40 6.98
CA ARG A 102 16.71 3.92 7.70
C ARG A 102 15.93 5.08 8.32
N GLN A 103 16.59 5.96 9.07
CA GLN A 103 15.95 7.12 9.68
C GLN A 103 15.37 8.07 8.61
N TRP A 104 16.15 8.35 7.57
CA TRP A 104 15.69 9.18 6.47
C TRP A 104 14.42 8.63 5.80
N PHE A 105 14.36 7.31 5.56
CA PHE A 105 13.16 6.66 5.04
C PHE A 105 11.96 6.84 5.98
N LEU A 106 12.16 6.60 7.28
CA LEU A 106 11.10 6.71 8.28
C LEU A 106 10.56 8.14 8.41
N ASP A 107 11.43 9.14 8.26
CA ASP A 107 11.06 10.56 8.36
C ASP A 107 10.18 11.01 7.18
N HIS A 108 10.29 10.35 6.01
CA HIS A 108 9.56 10.72 4.80
C HIS A 108 8.33 9.84 4.53
N THR A 109 8.14 8.78 5.30
CA THR A 109 7.08 7.81 5.04
C THR A 109 6.18 7.57 6.26
N GLN A 110 4.98 7.03 6.02
CA GLN A 110 4.04 6.68 7.09
C GLN A 110 3.35 5.34 6.79
N TRP A 111 2.66 4.75 7.78
CA TRP A 111 1.99 3.45 7.62
C TRP A 111 0.66 3.53 6.89
N VAL A 112 -0.11 4.57 7.20
CA VAL A 112 -1.46 4.77 6.66
C VAL A 112 -1.71 6.24 6.40
N PHE A 113 -2.59 6.53 5.46
CA PHE A 113 -3.11 7.88 5.23
C PHE A 113 -4.63 7.81 5.17
N VAL A 114 -5.31 8.73 5.83
CA VAL A 114 -6.77 8.82 5.85
C VAL A 114 -7.20 10.14 5.22
N ASP A 115 -8.09 10.06 4.22
CA ASP A 115 -8.67 11.23 3.56
C ASP A 115 -10.20 11.06 3.51
N GLY A 116 -10.88 11.75 4.42
CA GLY A 116 -12.32 11.56 4.62
C GLY A 116 -12.68 10.12 4.95
N ASP A 117 -13.44 9.49 4.07
CA ASP A 117 -13.90 8.11 4.23
C ASP A 117 -12.98 7.08 3.53
N ILE A 118 -11.81 7.51 3.05
CA ILE A 118 -10.87 6.63 2.35
C ILE A 118 -9.62 6.42 3.20
N VAL A 119 -9.23 5.15 3.38
CA VAL A 119 -7.97 4.74 3.99
C VAL A 119 -7.05 4.21 2.91
N TYR A 120 -5.88 4.80 2.81
CA TYR A 120 -4.77 4.32 1.99
C TYR A 120 -3.77 3.63 2.90
N SER A 121 -3.37 2.43 2.56
CA SER A 121 -2.36 1.64 3.27
C SER A 121 -1.73 0.64 2.31
N HIS A 122 -0.55 0.13 2.65
CA HIS A 122 0.09 -0.84 1.76
C HIS A 122 -0.79 -2.07 1.53
N ALA A 123 -1.26 -2.74 2.60
CA ALA A 123 -2.07 -3.96 2.47
C ALA A 123 -3.48 -3.88 3.09
N GLY A 124 -3.73 -2.91 3.98
CA GLY A 124 -5.04 -2.73 4.63
C GLY A 124 -5.00 -2.88 6.15
N VAL A 125 -6.08 -2.49 6.82
CA VAL A 125 -6.19 -2.50 8.28
C VAL A 125 -7.38 -3.33 8.72
N THR A 126 -7.13 -4.45 9.43
CA THR A 126 -8.19 -5.31 9.94
C THR A 126 -8.63 -4.92 11.36
N THR A 127 -9.88 -5.16 11.67
CA THR A 127 -10.44 -4.97 13.03
C THR A 127 -9.71 -5.83 14.05
N THR A 128 -9.37 -7.07 13.68
CA THR A 128 -8.67 -8.00 14.55
C THR A 128 -7.27 -7.52 14.89
N TRP A 129 -6.49 -7.03 13.91
CA TRP A 129 -5.15 -6.51 14.15
C TRP A 129 -5.20 -5.24 15.04
N MET A 130 -6.13 -4.32 14.78
CA MET A 130 -6.33 -3.12 15.59
C MET A 130 -6.61 -3.47 17.06
N LYS A 131 -7.55 -4.40 17.31
CA LYS A 131 -7.88 -4.87 18.68
C LYS A 131 -6.68 -5.50 19.37
N ARG A 132 -5.90 -6.35 18.69
CA ARG A 132 -4.68 -6.97 19.25
C ARG A 132 -3.66 -5.94 19.68
N ASN A 133 -3.55 -4.84 18.95
CA ASN A 133 -2.62 -3.76 19.25
C ASN A 133 -3.23 -2.66 20.15
N ARG A 134 -4.50 -2.82 20.57
CA ARG A 134 -5.24 -1.86 21.43
C ARG A 134 -5.36 -0.47 20.81
N LEU A 135 -5.53 -0.44 19.48
CA LEU A 135 -5.73 0.79 18.72
C LEU A 135 -7.23 1.00 18.49
N THR A 136 -7.65 2.25 18.50
CA THR A 136 -9.05 2.66 18.35
C THR A 136 -9.29 3.57 17.15
N ASP A 137 -8.22 4.16 16.60
CA ASP A 137 -8.23 5.00 15.41
C ASP A 137 -7.12 4.58 14.45
N VAL A 138 -7.42 4.59 13.15
CA VAL A 138 -6.45 4.19 12.11
C VAL A 138 -5.20 5.06 12.14
N ASN A 139 -5.34 6.35 12.44
CA ASN A 139 -4.22 7.29 12.48
C ASN A 139 -3.21 6.98 13.61
N GLU A 140 -3.64 6.27 14.68
CA GLU A 140 -2.74 5.83 15.76
C GLU A 140 -1.64 4.90 15.27
N ILE A 141 -1.85 4.23 14.11
CA ILE A 141 -0.87 3.34 13.50
C ILE A 141 0.41 4.10 13.14
N ASN A 142 0.30 5.36 12.72
CA ASN A 142 1.45 6.19 12.36
C ASN A 142 2.36 6.54 13.56
N GLY A 143 1.83 6.46 14.77
CA GLY A 143 2.60 6.62 16.02
C GLY A 143 3.35 5.36 16.45
N LEU A 144 3.21 4.24 15.73
CA LEU A 144 3.91 3.01 16.08
C LEU A 144 5.28 2.96 15.41
N GLU A 145 6.30 2.66 16.22
CA GLU A 145 7.63 2.36 15.70
C GLU A 145 7.65 1.07 14.89
N PRO A 146 8.48 0.99 13.84
CA PRO A 146 8.73 -0.25 13.11
C PRO A 146 9.16 -1.38 14.05
N SER A 147 8.39 -2.45 14.08
CA SER A 147 8.60 -3.58 15.00
C SER A 147 7.96 -4.85 14.45
N GLU A 148 8.17 -5.97 15.11
CA GLU A 148 7.57 -7.28 14.79
C GLU A 148 6.03 -7.23 14.61
N LYS A 149 5.35 -6.20 15.13
CA LYS A 149 3.92 -6.00 14.91
C LYS A 149 3.55 -5.82 13.44
N PHE A 150 4.49 -5.35 12.62
CA PHE A 150 4.34 -5.15 11.18
C PHE A 150 4.93 -6.32 10.35
N GLY A 151 5.48 -7.33 11.02
CA GLY A 151 5.99 -8.52 10.37
C GLY A 151 4.91 -9.53 10.03
N PHE A 152 5.19 -10.38 9.04
CA PHE A 152 4.33 -11.51 8.71
C PHE A 152 4.16 -12.42 9.93
N THR A 153 2.91 -12.70 10.26
CA THR A 153 2.57 -13.57 11.40
C THR A 153 2.00 -14.88 10.89
N PRO A 154 2.78 -15.98 10.80
CA PRO A 154 2.24 -17.29 10.44
C PRO A 154 1.29 -17.77 11.54
N CYS A 155 0.00 -17.91 11.23
CA CYS A 155 -1.00 -18.33 12.20
C CYS A 155 -1.31 -19.83 12.13
N LYS A 156 -1.25 -20.44 10.94
CA LYS A 156 -1.47 -21.88 10.67
C LYS A 156 -0.83 -22.23 9.32
N MET A 157 -0.65 -23.53 9.05
CA MET A 157 -0.12 -24.00 7.76
C MET A 157 -0.93 -23.57 6.53
N SER A 158 -2.20 -23.17 6.69
CA SER A 158 -3.05 -22.61 5.66
C SER A 158 -2.87 -21.11 5.43
N ASP A 159 -2.02 -20.44 6.22
CA ASP A 159 -1.87 -18.99 6.29
C ASP A 159 -0.57 -18.51 5.64
N LEU A 160 -0.05 -19.29 4.71
CA LEU A 160 1.24 -19.03 4.05
C LEU A 160 1.25 -17.76 3.18
N HIS A 161 0.10 -17.14 2.96
CA HIS A 161 -0.04 -16.04 2.00
C HIS A 161 -0.66 -14.76 2.59
N GLY A 162 -0.77 -14.64 3.92
CA GLY A 162 -1.35 -13.44 4.55
C GLY A 162 -2.88 -13.42 4.60
N GLU A 163 -3.52 -14.58 4.59
CA GLU A 163 -4.98 -14.74 4.60
C GLU A 163 -5.60 -14.64 6.00
N SER A 164 -4.78 -14.48 7.04
CA SER A 164 -5.29 -14.27 8.40
C SER A 164 -5.65 -12.82 8.66
N ASN A 165 -6.76 -12.61 9.35
CA ASN A 165 -7.18 -11.28 9.80
C ASN A 165 -6.28 -10.69 10.91
N THR A 166 -5.31 -11.47 11.41
CA THR A 166 -4.28 -11.00 12.35
C THR A 166 -3.07 -10.40 11.68
N GLN A 167 -2.98 -10.47 10.35
CA GLN A 167 -1.90 -9.87 9.58
C GLN A 167 -1.88 -8.35 9.72
N PRO A 168 -0.68 -7.74 9.74
CA PRO A 168 -0.52 -6.30 9.85
C PRO A 168 -0.91 -5.55 8.56
N PRO A 169 -0.96 -4.20 8.62
CA PRO A 169 -1.24 -3.34 7.47
C PRO A 169 -0.28 -3.48 6.29
N THR A 170 0.81 -4.20 6.47
CA THR A 170 1.83 -4.50 5.47
C THR A 170 1.68 -5.87 4.81
N TRP A 171 0.73 -6.74 5.27
CA TRP A 171 0.65 -8.13 4.81
C TRP A 171 -0.73 -8.68 4.52
N VAL A 172 -1.80 -8.09 5.06
CA VAL A 172 -3.13 -8.65 4.90
C VAL A 172 -3.57 -8.70 3.44
N ARG A 173 -4.23 -9.79 3.04
CA ARG A 173 -4.72 -9.95 1.67
C ARG A 173 -6.08 -9.25 1.47
N PRO A 174 -6.40 -8.77 0.25
CA PRO A 174 -7.59 -7.99 -0.01
C PRO A 174 -8.91 -8.71 0.36
N TRP A 175 -8.98 -10.04 0.20
CA TRP A 175 -10.11 -10.83 0.64
C TRP A 175 -10.33 -10.76 2.15
N THR A 176 -9.28 -11.02 2.92
CA THR A 176 -9.30 -10.96 4.39
C THR A 176 -9.62 -9.55 4.88
N LEU A 177 -9.05 -8.54 4.21
CA LEU A 177 -9.38 -7.14 4.48
C LEU A 177 -10.86 -6.86 4.23
N PHE A 178 -11.44 -7.35 3.14
CA PHE A 178 -12.87 -7.22 2.86
C PHE A 178 -13.74 -7.82 3.97
N GLU A 179 -13.35 -8.98 4.50
CA GLU A 179 -14.12 -9.65 5.57
C GLU A 179 -14.00 -8.96 6.93
N ASP A 180 -12.84 -8.41 7.29
CA ASP A 180 -12.52 -7.91 8.63
C ASP A 180 -11.99 -6.47 8.67
N SER A 181 -12.25 -5.65 7.65
CA SER A 181 -11.78 -4.27 7.60
C SER A 181 -12.22 -3.45 8.82
N PHE A 182 -11.31 -2.62 9.33
CA PHE A 182 -11.58 -1.77 10.48
C PHE A 182 -12.42 -0.54 10.09
N GLY A 183 -13.37 -0.17 10.95
CA GLY A 183 -14.19 1.03 10.78
C GLY A 183 -15.16 0.97 9.59
N LYS A 184 -15.59 2.16 9.16
CA LYS A 184 -16.45 2.33 7.98
C LYS A 184 -15.69 3.20 6.96
N TYR A 185 -14.84 2.57 6.18
CA TYR A 185 -13.97 3.24 5.21
C TYR A 185 -14.02 2.50 3.87
N THR A 186 -13.71 3.21 2.81
CA THR A 186 -13.21 2.61 1.57
C THR A 186 -11.71 2.42 1.70
N TYR A 187 -11.19 1.24 1.39
CA TYR A 187 -9.75 0.94 1.42
C TYR A 187 -9.18 0.95 0.01
N ILE A 188 -8.03 1.58 -0.16
CA ILE A 188 -7.21 1.48 -1.38
C ILE A 188 -5.85 0.93 -0.97
N VAL A 189 -5.48 -0.24 -1.55
CA VAL A 189 -4.31 -1.02 -1.15
C VAL A 189 -3.50 -1.52 -2.36
N GLY A 190 -2.21 -1.77 -2.13
CA GLY A 190 -1.26 -2.43 -3.02
C GLY A 190 -1.02 -3.89 -2.65
N HIS A 191 0.24 -4.28 -2.44
CA HIS A 191 0.75 -5.53 -1.86
C HIS A 191 0.39 -6.82 -2.60
N THR A 192 -0.81 -6.96 -3.08
CA THR A 192 -1.27 -8.16 -3.78
C THR A 192 -1.28 -7.91 -5.27
N THR A 193 -0.31 -8.50 -5.97
CA THR A 193 -0.16 -8.33 -7.41
C THR A 193 -1.42 -8.75 -8.16
N THR A 194 -1.91 -7.86 -8.99
CA THR A 194 -3.08 -8.06 -9.84
C THR A 194 -2.80 -7.60 -11.26
N LEU A 195 -3.49 -8.19 -12.24
CA LEU A 195 -3.37 -7.74 -13.63
C LEU A 195 -4.08 -6.41 -13.89
N PHE A 196 -5.09 -6.09 -13.08
CA PHE A 196 -5.92 -4.88 -13.21
C PHE A 196 -6.22 -4.34 -11.83
N VAL A 197 -6.52 -3.04 -11.75
CA VAL A 197 -7.14 -2.48 -10.55
C VAL A 197 -8.46 -3.21 -10.28
N ARG A 198 -8.66 -3.68 -9.05
CA ARG A 198 -9.81 -4.50 -8.67
C ARG A 198 -10.65 -3.85 -7.58
N ASP A 199 -11.96 -3.81 -7.79
CA ASP A 199 -12.95 -3.59 -6.74
C ASP A 199 -13.35 -4.96 -6.17
N ILE A 200 -12.76 -5.33 -5.05
CA ILE A 200 -12.93 -6.66 -4.43
C ILE A 200 -14.39 -6.92 -4.06
N LYS A 201 -15.09 -5.94 -3.51
CA LYS A 201 -16.51 -6.09 -3.17
C LYS A 201 -17.36 -6.36 -4.41
N LYS A 202 -17.14 -5.61 -5.48
CA LYS A 202 -17.86 -5.81 -6.74
C LYS A 202 -17.54 -7.16 -7.36
N ASP A 203 -16.28 -7.56 -7.35
CA ASP A 203 -15.84 -8.85 -7.90
C ASP A 203 -16.53 -10.01 -7.15
N ILE A 204 -16.58 -9.95 -5.82
CA ILE A 204 -17.26 -10.94 -4.98
C ILE A 204 -18.74 -10.99 -5.30
N LEU A 205 -19.42 -9.84 -5.25
CA LEU A 205 -20.86 -9.77 -5.46
C LEU A 205 -21.28 -10.14 -6.90
N SER A 206 -20.34 -10.19 -7.86
CA SER A 206 -20.59 -10.66 -9.22
C SER A 206 -20.64 -12.19 -9.35
N THR A 207 -20.17 -12.93 -8.33
CA THR A 207 -20.21 -14.40 -8.32
C THR A 207 -21.55 -14.93 -7.80
N GLU A 208 -21.92 -16.17 -8.18
CA GLU A 208 -23.13 -16.84 -7.64
C GLU A 208 -23.06 -16.93 -6.12
N TRP A 209 -21.92 -17.36 -5.56
CA TRP A 209 -21.72 -17.41 -4.12
C TRP A 209 -21.86 -16.05 -3.44
N GLY A 210 -21.30 -14.99 -4.01
CA GLY A 210 -21.43 -13.63 -3.49
C GLY A 210 -22.87 -13.12 -3.49
N GLN A 211 -23.66 -13.52 -4.49
CA GLN A 211 -25.08 -13.21 -4.54
C GLN A 211 -25.88 -13.98 -3.46
N GLU A 212 -25.56 -15.25 -3.23
CA GLU A 212 -26.14 -16.04 -2.11
C GLU A 212 -25.80 -15.42 -0.75
N MET A 213 -24.59 -14.83 -0.62
CA MET A 213 -24.11 -14.19 0.61
C MET A 213 -24.39 -12.68 0.66
N TYR A 214 -25.22 -12.15 -0.23
CA TYR A 214 -25.44 -10.71 -0.40
C TYR A 214 -25.77 -9.99 0.91
N GLU A 215 -26.65 -10.56 1.74
CA GLU A 215 -27.07 -9.96 3.01
C GLU A 215 -25.91 -9.82 4.02
N GLN A 216 -24.89 -10.69 3.94
CA GLN A 216 -23.68 -10.58 4.77
C GLN A 216 -22.69 -9.53 4.21
N PHE A 217 -22.66 -9.35 2.90
CA PHE A 217 -21.61 -8.58 2.22
C PHE A 217 -22.04 -7.17 1.83
N LYS A 218 -23.34 -6.90 1.70
CA LYS A 218 -23.85 -5.59 1.26
C LYS A 218 -23.32 -4.41 2.09
N ASP A 219 -23.17 -4.62 3.42
CA ASP A 219 -22.75 -3.60 4.36
C ASP A 219 -21.23 -3.62 4.66
N LYS A 220 -20.46 -4.51 4.01
CA LYS A 220 -19.00 -4.53 4.11
C LYS A 220 -18.38 -3.33 3.41
N ASN A 221 -17.21 -2.93 3.89
CA ASN A 221 -16.41 -1.87 3.29
C ASN A 221 -16.03 -2.19 1.84
N GLN A 222 -15.84 -1.16 1.04
CA GLN A 222 -15.27 -1.31 -0.29
C GLN A 222 -13.75 -1.43 -0.18
N VAL A 223 -13.16 -2.34 -0.95
CA VAL A 223 -11.71 -2.55 -1.00
C VAL A 223 -11.25 -2.53 -2.45
N TRP A 224 -10.33 -1.62 -2.75
CA TRP A 224 -9.68 -1.51 -4.05
C TRP A 224 -8.24 -1.99 -3.96
N SER A 225 -7.85 -2.92 -4.83
CA SER A 225 -6.47 -3.42 -4.94
C SER A 225 -5.85 -2.93 -6.25
N CYS A 226 -4.65 -2.32 -6.17
CA CYS A 226 -4.00 -1.68 -7.32
C CYS A 226 -2.50 -1.97 -7.44
N ASP A 227 -1.99 -3.11 -6.95
CA ASP A 227 -0.62 -3.54 -7.25
C ASP A 227 -0.52 -4.06 -8.70
N CYS A 228 -0.54 -3.14 -9.64
CA CYS A 228 -0.49 -3.35 -11.09
C CYS A 228 0.24 -2.22 -11.85
N LEU A 229 1.10 -1.48 -11.14
CA LEU A 229 1.83 -0.34 -11.73
C LEU A 229 2.82 -0.79 -12.83
N GLY A 230 3.34 -2.02 -12.75
CA GLY A 230 4.19 -2.60 -13.79
C GLY A 230 3.52 -2.60 -15.18
N ASP A 231 2.20 -2.74 -15.22
CA ASP A 231 1.37 -2.64 -16.42
C ASP A 231 0.90 -1.21 -16.72
N GLY A 232 1.43 -0.21 -16.02
CA GLY A 232 1.04 1.19 -16.19
C GLY A 232 -0.31 1.55 -15.57
N ARG A 233 -0.87 0.71 -14.69
CA ARG A 233 -2.19 0.91 -14.10
C ARG A 233 -2.12 1.57 -12.74
N TYR A 234 -3.03 2.49 -12.49
CA TYR A 234 -3.12 3.30 -11.30
C TYR A 234 -4.58 3.69 -11.01
N ILE A 235 -4.83 4.38 -9.91
CA ILE A 235 -6.17 4.85 -9.55
C ILE A 235 -6.21 6.38 -9.55
N VAL A 236 -7.31 6.93 -10.05
CA VAL A 236 -7.71 8.33 -9.85
C VAL A 236 -8.91 8.35 -8.89
N VAL A 237 -8.79 9.12 -7.82
CA VAL A 237 -9.89 9.43 -6.92
C VAL A 237 -10.26 10.90 -7.12
N GLU A 238 -11.49 11.16 -7.58
CA GLU A 238 -11.95 12.52 -7.79
C GLU A 238 -13.35 12.67 -7.18
N ASP A 239 -13.48 13.59 -6.23
CA ASP A 239 -14.73 13.86 -5.49
C ASP A 239 -15.39 12.59 -4.92
N GLY A 240 -14.57 11.68 -4.40
CA GLY A 240 -15.00 10.40 -3.81
C GLY A 240 -15.27 9.29 -4.84
N VAL A 241 -15.16 9.56 -6.13
CA VAL A 241 -15.31 8.57 -7.20
C VAL A 241 -13.95 7.94 -7.49
N ILE A 242 -13.86 6.61 -7.41
CA ILE A 242 -12.64 5.83 -7.65
C ILE A 242 -12.67 5.28 -9.08
N THR A 243 -11.70 5.66 -9.88
CA THR A 243 -11.60 5.28 -11.29
C THR A 243 -10.26 4.58 -11.57
N PRO A 244 -10.28 3.31 -12.02
CA PRO A 244 -9.11 2.65 -12.59
C PRO A 244 -8.63 3.36 -13.85
N CYS A 245 -7.33 3.61 -13.95
CA CYS A 245 -6.69 4.26 -15.09
C CYS A 245 -5.51 3.44 -15.61
N GLU A 246 -5.15 3.65 -16.86
CA GLU A 246 -4.01 3.04 -17.52
C GLU A 246 -3.19 4.13 -18.21
N PHE A 247 -1.87 4.12 -17.98
CA PHE A 247 -0.93 4.97 -18.68
C PHE A 247 -0.64 4.39 -20.07
N ILE A 248 -0.99 5.13 -21.08
CA ILE A 248 -0.70 4.77 -22.47
C ILE A 248 0.47 5.66 -22.94
N LYS A 249 1.57 5.03 -23.32
CA LYS A 249 2.76 5.71 -23.89
C LYS A 249 2.47 6.29 -25.26
#